data_2217d01f04c048b3fda1ed706f752ff6
#
_entry.id   2217d01f04c048b3fda1ed706f752ff6
#
_cell.length_a   1.000
_cell.length_b   1.000
_cell.length_c   1.000
_cell.angle_alpha   90.00
_cell.angle_beta   90.00
_cell.angle_gamma   90.00
#
_symmetry.space_group_name_H-M   'P 1'
#
loop_
_entity.id
_entity.type
_entity.pdbx_description
1 polymer ?
#
loop_
_entity_poly.entity_id
_entity_poly.type
_entity_poly.pdbx_seq_one_letter_code
_entity_poly.pdbx_strand_id
1 'polypeptide(L)'
;MPAAIYDGDRKYEGKIRIPAVSITDAPRFPHRGAMMDVGRNFLPKEEVLKFLDLMAFYKLNKFHFHLTDDQGWRIEIKKYPKLTEIGSYRKQTQIGHSDYYFPRRYDGKEKRGYYTQEEIKEIVKYASDRFITVIPEIEMPGHASAALASYPELSLSLIHISEPTR
;
A
#
# COMPACT_ATOMS: atom_id res chain seq x y z
N MET A 1 16.01 -2.57 -14.98
CA MET A 1 16.99 -3.69 -15.12
C MET A 1 16.25 -5.01 -14.97
N PRO A 2 16.59 -6.07 -15.71
CA PRO A 2 16.05 -7.39 -15.44
C PRO A 2 16.37 -7.80 -14.00
N ALA A 3 15.41 -8.37 -13.28
CA ALA A 3 15.58 -8.77 -11.88
C ALA A 3 16.77 -9.72 -11.63
N ALA A 4 17.14 -10.51 -12.66
CA ALA A 4 18.30 -11.40 -12.60
C ALA A 4 19.67 -10.68 -12.53
N ILE A 5 19.72 -9.35 -12.71
CA ILE A 5 20.94 -8.56 -12.66
C ILE A 5 20.97 -7.70 -11.38
N TYR A 6 19.87 -7.67 -10.64
CA TYR A 6 19.77 -6.92 -9.39
C TYR A 6 20.26 -7.81 -8.22
N ASP A 7 21.49 -7.54 -7.78
CA ASP A 7 22.11 -8.22 -6.62
C ASP A 7 22.18 -7.23 -5.42
N GLY A 8 21.02 -6.79 -4.95
CA GLY A 8 20.90 -5.94 -3.77
C GLY A 8 21.71 -4.64 -3.89
N ASP A 9 22.31 -4.20 -2.78
CA ASP A 9 23.09 -2.97 -2.69
C ASP A 9 24.51 -3.06 -3.29
N ARG A 10 24.86 -4.17 -3.94
CA ARG A 10 26.17 -4.32 -4.59
C ARG A 10 26.24 -3.47 -5.85
N LYS A 11 27.07 -2.44 -5.80
CA LYS A 11 27.50 -1.71 -7.01
C LYS A 11 28.32 -2.69 -7.85
N TYR A 12 27.76 -3.10 -8.99
CA TYR A 12 28.44 -3.94 -9.94
C TYR A 12 29.43 -3.06 -10.73
N GLU A 13 30.73 -3.17 -10.42
CA GLU A 13 31.80 -2.40 -11.06
C GLU A 13 32.40 -3.13 -12.30
N GLY A 14 31.79 -4.24 -12.73
CA GLY A 14 32.30 -5.06 -13.82
C GLY A 14 31.50 -4.98 -15.12
N LYS A 15 32.06 -5.53 -16.20
CA LYS A 15 31.35 -5.71 -17.47
C LYS A 15 30.36 -6.86 -17.35
N ILE A 16 29.07 -6.59 -17.53
CA ILE A 16 28.03 -7.63 -17.61
C ILE A 16 28.19 -8.34 -18.96
N ARG A 17 28.43 -9.64 -18.95
CA ARG A 17 28.44 -10.45 -20.16
C ARG A 17 27.07 -11.13 -20.31
N ILE A 18 26.37 -10.76 -21.36
CA ILE A 18 25.13 -11.40 -21.76
C ILE A 18 25.46 -12.29 -22.96
N PRO A 19 25.24 -13.63 -22.85
CA PRO A 19 25.47 -14.51 -24.00
C PRO A 19 24.51 -14.14 -25.13
N ALA A 20 24.96 -14.32 -26.37
CA ALA A 20 24.08 -14.17 -27.52
C ALA A 20 23.07 -15.33 -27.50
N VAL A 21 21.80 -15.02 -27.31
CA VAL A 21 20.71 -16.00 -27.24
C VAL A 21 19.52 -15.52 -28.06
N SER A 22 18.77 -16.44 -28.62
CA SER A 22 17.46 -16.18 -29.21
C SER A 22 16.39 -16.72 -28.24
N ILE A 23 15.55 -15.84 -27.70
CA ILE A 23 14.51 -16.21 -26.75
C ILE A 23 13.18 -15.77 -27.32
N THR A 24 12.25 -16.73 -27.44
CA THR A 24 10.84 -16.45 -27.69
C THR A 24 10.07 -16.83 -26.43
N ASP A 25 9.62 -15.82 -25.68
CA ASP A 25 8.88 -16.02 -24.42
C ASP A 25 7.77 -14.96 -24.31
N ALA A 26 6.66 -15.37 -23.73
CA ALA A 26 5.55 -14.49 -23.42
C ALA A 26 4.86 -14.94 -22.11
N PRO A 27 4.43 -14.02 -21.25
CA PRO A 27 3.72 -14.41 -20.05
C PRO A 27 2.36 -15.02 -20.42
N ARG A 28 2.00 -16.12 -19.77
CA ARG A 28 0.68 -16.77 -19.93
C ARG A 28 -0.46 -15.86 -19.55
N PHE A 29 -0.25 -15.02 -18.50
CA PHE A 29 -1.25 -14.07 -18.01
C PHE A 29 -0.71 -12.65 -18.14
N PRO A 30 -1.41 -11.74 -18.84
CA PRO A 30 -1.00 -10.35 -18.97
C PRO A 30 -1.14 -9.57 -17.65
N HIS A 31 -2.07 -9.94 -16.77
CA HIS A 31 -2.24 -9.38 -15.44
C HIS A 31 -1.60 -10.31 -14.39
N ARG A 32 -0.56 -9.83 -13.73
CA ARG A 32 0.15 -10.54 -12.66
C ARG A 32 0.34 -9.56 -11.51
N GLY A 33 -0.61 -9.55 -10.59
CA GLY A 33 -0.70 -8.56 -9.53
C GLY A 33 -0.37 -9.08 -8.14
N ALA A 34 0.00 -8.17 -7.27
CA ALA A 34 0.03 -8.36 -5.84
C ALA A 34 -0.52 -7.11 -5.14
N MET A 35 -1.13 -7.30 -3.98
CA MET A 35 -1.71 -6.24 -3.16
C MET A 35 -0.88 -6.04 -1.89
N MET A 36 -0.76 -4.77 -1.47
CA MET A 36 -0.25 -4.40 -0.15
C MET A 36 -1.29 -3.52 0.54
N ASP A 37 -1.75 -3.98 1.70
CA ASP A 37 -2.69 -3.24 2.54
C ASP A 37 -1.93 -2.40 3.57
N VAL A 38 -1.82 -1.11 3.30
CA VAL A 38 -1.23 -0.14 4.22
C VAL A 38 -2.29 0.65 4.99
N GLY A 39 -3.54 0.56 4.57
CA GLY A 39 -4.69 1.15 5.28
C GLY A 39 -4.81 0.57 6.68
N ARG A 40 -4.87 -0.76 6.79
CA ARG A 40 -4.99 -1.47 8.07
C ARG A 40 -3.70 -1.50 8.86
N ASN A 41 -2.54 -1.57 8.19
CA ASN A 41 -1.24 -1.50 8.87
C ASN A 41 -0.24 -0.71 8.03
N PHE A 42 0.07 0.51 8.47
CA PHE A 42 1.01 1.38 7.77
C PHE A 42 2.41 0.74 7.70
N LEU A 43 2.97 0.74 6.50
CA LEU A 43 4.34 0.36 6.21
C LEU A 43 5.07 1.58 5.62
N PRO A 44 6.29 1.91 6.05
CA PRO A 44 7.04 3.04 5.51
C PRO A 44 7.41 2.82 4.04
N LYS A 45 7.74 3.90 3.34
CA LYS A 45 8.08 3.89 1.90
C LYS A 45 9.12 2.84 1.55
N GLU A 46 10.14 2.69 2.39
CA GLU A 46 11.25 1.74 2.17
C GLU A 46 10.75 0.29 2.06
N GLU A 47 9.73 -0.08 2.84
CA GLU A 47 9.13 -1.42 2.75
C GLU A 47 8.31 -1.59 1.47
N VAL A 48 7.64 -0.53 1.02
CA VAL A 48 6.94 -0.52 -0.28
C VAL A 48 7.93 -0.71 -1.42
N LEU A 49 9.08 -0.02 -1.39
CA LEU A 49 10.12 -0.16 -2.42
C LEU A 49 10.70 -1.59 -2.46
N LYS A 50 10.96 -2.19 -1.29
CA LYS A 50 11.39 -3.60 -1.20
C LYS A 50 10.35 -4.55 -1.78
N PHE A 51 9.06 -4.30 -1.51
CA PHE A 51 7.98 -5.10 -2.07
C PHE A 51 7.92 -4.99 -3.60
N LEU A 52 8.13 -3.80 -4.15
CA LEU A 52 8.23 -3.58 -5.60
C LEU A 52 9.43 -4.32 -6.22
N ASP A 53 10.57 -4.38 -5.53
CA ASP A 53 11.72 -5.18 -5.96
C ASP A 53 11.38 -6.67 -6.00
N LEU A 54 10.68 -7.17 -4.98
CA LEU A 54 10.22 -8.55 -4.92
C LEU A 54 9.21 -8.85 -6.04
N MET A 55 8.28 -7.93 -6.29
CA MET A 55 7.34 -8.04 -7.42
C MET A 55 8.06 -8.11 -8.76
N ALA A 56 9.07 -7.25 -8.97
CA ALA A 56 9.88 -7.26 -10.19
C ALA A 56 10.66 -8.58 -10.35
N PHE A 57 11.21 -9.10 -9.26
CA PHE A 57 11.91 -10.40 -9.26
C PHE A 57 11.00 -11.54 -9.71
N TYR A 58 9.75 -11.57 -9.25
CA TYR A 58 8.74 -12.55 -9.64
C TYR A 58 7.98 -12.19 -10.92
N LYS A 59 8.41 -11.18 -11.67
CA LYS A 59 7.79 -10.72 -12.92
C LYS A 59 6.32 -10.33 -12.77
N LEU A 60 5.93 -9.83 -11.59
CA LEU A 60 4.62 -9.21 -11.37
C LEU A 60 4.62 -7.81 -11.97
N ASN A 61 3.46 -7.37 -12.49
CA ASN A 61 3.36 -6.11 -13.23
C ASN A 61 2.21 -5.20 -12.79
N LYS A 62 1.44 -5.60 -11.78
CA LYS A 62 0.34 -4.80 -11.23
C LYS A 62 0.47 -4.75 -9.71
N PHE A 63 0.71 -3.56 -9.18
CA PHE A 63 0.77 -3.30 -7.75
C PHE A 63 -0.54 -2.67 -7.30
N HIS A 64 -1.37 -3.44 -6.61
CA HIS A 64 -2.59 -2.97 -5.98
C HIS A 64 -2.23 -2.37 -4.63
N PHE A 65 -2.32 -1.04 -4.53
CA PHE A 65 -1.90 -0.28 -3.37
C PHE A 65 -3.12 0.19 -2.59
N HIS A 66 -3.48 -0.56 -1.54
CA HIS A 66 -4.64 -0.30 -0.69
C HIS A 66 -4.28 0.77 0.35
N LEU A 67 -4.62 2.01 0.02
CA LEU A 67 -4.14 3.21 0.73
C LEU A 67 -5.05 3.68 1.86
N THR A 68 -6.33 3.28 1.86
CA THR A 68 -7.30 3.77 2.84
C THR A 68 -8.21 2.67 3.31
N ASP A 69 -8.55 2.69 4.60
CA ASP A 69 -9.51 1.77 5.23
C ASP A 69 -10.01 2.39 6.55
N ASP A 70 -10.89 1.69 7.27
CA ASP A 70 -11.41 2.12 8.58
C ASP A 70 -10.31 2.45 9.59
N GLN A 71 -9.17 1.72 9.53
CA GLN A 71 -8.07 1.85 10.47
C GLN A 71 -7.08 2.94 10.11
N GLY A 72 -7.18 3.53 8.91
CA GLY A 72 -6.31 4.64 8.57
C GLY A 72 -6.37 5.10 7.12
N TRP A 73 -6.13 6.40 6.97
CA TRP A 73 -5.93 7.09 5.69
C TRP A 73 -4.45 7.33 5.46
N ARG A 74 -3.88 6.81 4.36
CA ARG A 74 -2.43 6.75 4.17
C ARG A 74 -1.88 7.59 3.01
N ILE A 75 -2.72 8.40 2.37
CA ILE A 75 -2.29 9.27 1.26
C ILE A 75 -2.60 10.73 1.55
N GLU A 76 -1.61 11.60 1.37
CA GLU A 76 -1.78 13.04 1.53
C GLU A 76 -2.69 13.63 0.45
N ILE A 77 -3.73 14.33 0.89
CA ILE A 77 -4.58 15.16 0.02
C ILE A 77 -4.47 16.61 0.52
N LYS A 78 -3.66 17.43 -0.14
CA LYS A 78 -3.37 18.82 0.31
C LYS A 78 -4.63 19.65 0.50
N LYS A 79 -5.68 19.42 -0.30
CA LYS A 79 -6.98 20.09 -0.17
C LYS A 79 -7.75 19.66 1.10
N TYR A 80 -7.47 18.47 1.62
CA TYR A 80 -8.16 17.88 2.77
C TYR A 80 -7.16 17.38 3.82
N PRO A 81 -6.45 18.30 4.50
CA PRO A 81 -5.32 17.96 5.38
C PRO A 81 -5.71 17.08 6.59
N LYS A 82 -6.93 17.24 7.12
CA LYS A 82 -7.41 16.42 8.24
C LYS A 82 -7.42 14.92 7.94
N LEU A 83 -7.48 14.50 6.65
CA LEU A 83 -7.40 13.09 6.28
C LEU A 83 -6.09 12.44 6.76
N THR A 84 -4.99 13.19 6.76
CA THR A 84 -3.70 12.71 7.27
C THR A 84 -3.41 13.18 8.69
N GLU A 85 -3.90 14.34 9.12
CA GLU A 85 -3.74 14.82 10.49
C GLU A 85 -4.49 13.95 11.51
N ILE A 86 -5.73 13.56 11.20
CA ILE A 86 -6.61 12.76 12.04
C ILE A 86 -6.66 11.31 11.56
N GLY A 87 -6.99 11.11 10.28
CA GLY A 87 -7.26 9.79 9.71
C GLY A 87 -6.03 8.88 9.62
N SER A 88 -4.80 9.40 9.70
CA SER A 88 -3.59 8.59 9.72
C SER A 88 -3.25 8.03 11.11
N TYR A 89 -3.89 8.54 12.15
CA TYR A 89 -3.61 8.19 13.55
C TYR A 89 -4.56 7.11 14.07
N ARG A 90 -4.03 6.22 14.89
CA ARG A 90 -4.85 5.29 15.67
C ARG A 90 -4.20 5.04 17.03
N LYS A 91 -5.02 5.07 18.09
CA LYS A 91 -4.57 4.93 19.48
C LYS A 91 -4.00 3.55 19.78
N GLN A 92 -4.51 2.51 19.15
CA GLN A 92 -4.11 1.12 19.40
C GLN A 92 -4.56 0.23 18.25
N THR A 93 -3.94 -0.95 18.13
CA THR A 93 -4.30 -1.95 17.14
C THR A 93 -4.96 -3.15 17.82
N GLN A 94 -6.04 -3.66 17.24
CA GLN A 94 -6.64 -4.91 17.69
C GLN A 94 -5.67 -6.07 17.43
N ILE A 95 -5.50 -6.94 18.42
CA ILE A 95 -4.70 -8.15 18.31
C ILE A 95 -5.60 -9.30 17.82
N GLY A 96 -5.23 -9.88 16.68
CA GLY A 96 -5.97 -10.97 16.07
C GLY A 96 -7.26 -10.53 15.37
N HIS A 97 -8.01 -11.51 14.87
CA HIS A 97 -9.25 -11.27 14.13
C HIS A 97 -10.42 -11.05 15.09
N SER A 98 -11.31 -10.09 14.78
CA SER A 98 -12.46 -9.72 15.62
C SER A 98 -13.39 -10.87 15.96
N ASP A 99 -13.53 -11.82 15.03
CA ASP A 99 -14.47 -12.94 15.17
C ASP A 99 -13.96 -14.07 16.07
N TYR A 100 -12.63 -14.10 16.31
CA TYR A 100 -12.00 -15.16 17.12
C TYR A 100 -11.66 -14.74 18.55
N TYR A 101 -11.72 -13.43 18.86
CA TYR A 101 -11.34 -12.92 20.18
C TYR A 101 -12.45 -12.08 20.80
N PHE A 102 -13.14 -12.66 21.76
CA PHE A 102 -14.06 -11.92 22.62
C PHE A 102 -13.69 -12.18 24.10
N PRO A 103 -13.46 -11.14 24.93
CA PRO A 103 -13.43 -9.71 24.58
C PRO A 103 -12.25 -9.34 23.68
N ARG A 104 -12.45 -8.33 22.83
CA ARG A 104 -11.40 -7.80 21.91
C ARG A 104 -10.17 -7.37 22.71
N ARG A 105 -8.99 -7.75 22.20
CA ARG A 105 -7.70 -7.38 22.79
C ARG A 105 -7.02 -6.34 21.91
N TYR A 106 -6.27 -5.44 22.53
CA TYR A 106 -5.56 -4.35 21.85
C TYR A 106 -4.11 -4.30 22.33
N ASP A 107 -3.21 -3.82 21.48
CA ASP A 107 -1.77 -3.74 21.75
C ASP A 107 -1.38 -2.51 22.60
N GLY A 108 -2.30 -1.57 22.80
CA GLY A 108 -2.06 -0.32 23.55
C GLY A 108 -1.02 0.59 22.92
N LYS A 109 -0.63 0.37 21.65
CA LYS A 109 0.41 1.13 20.97
C LYS A 109 -0.19 2.06 19.93
N GLU A 110 0.13 3.34 20.07
CA GLU A 110 -0.23 4.35 19.08
C GLU A 110 0.51 4.08 17.76
N LYS A 111 -0.22 4.27 16.66
CA LYS A 111 0.33 4.17 15.30
C LYS A 111 -0.10 5.36 14.48
N ARG A 112 0.84 5.89 13.72
CA ARG A 112 0.61 6.97 12.76
C ARG A 112 1.48 6.74 11.54
N GLY A 113 0.99 7.14 10.37
CA GLY A 113 1.78 7.13 9.15
C GLY A 113 0.90 7.37 7.92
N TYR A 114 1.47 8.05 6.96
CA TYR A 114 0.91 8.29 5.64
C TYR A 114 2.05 8.60 4.67
N TYR A 115 1.77 8.57 3.38
CA TYR A 115 2.71 8.98 2.33
C TYR A 115 2.37 10.39 1.87
N THR A 116 3.39 11.23 1.76
CA THR A 116 3.29 12.53 1.10
C THR A 116 3.06 12.35 -0.39
N GLN A 117 2.58 13.40 -1.08
CA GLN A 117 2.45 13.33 -2.54
C GLN A 117 3.78 13.10 -3.24
N GLU A 118 4.86 13.63 -2.68
CA GLU A 118 6.22 13.43 -3.17
C GLU A 118 6.66 11.97 -3.03
N GLU A 119 6.42 11.33 -1.89
CA GLU A 119 6.70 9.91 -1.68
C GLU A 119 5.87 9.01 -2.60
N ILE A 120 4.60 9.35 -2.84
CA ILE A 120 3.78 8.63 -3.83
C ILE A 120 4.36 8.75 -5.24
N LYS A 121 4.83 9.93 -5.64
CA LYS A 121 5.50 10.10 -6.94
C LYS A 121 6.76 9.26 -7.05
N GLU A 122 7.56 9.20 -5.98
CA GLU A 122 8.76 8.36 -5.93
C GLU A 122 8.40 6.87 -6.06
N ILE A 123 7.38 6.39 -5.33
CA ILE A 123 6.89 5.01 -5.40
C ILE A 123 6.43 4.69 -6.83
N VAL A 124 5.61 5.57 -7.43
CA VAL A 124 5.10 5.37 -8.80
C VAL A 124 6.23 5.34 -9.82
N LYS A 125 7.21 6.25 -9.69
CA LYS A 125 8.38 6.25 -10.57
C LYS A 125 9.20 4.97 -10.39
N TYR A 126 9.47 4.57 -9.15
CA TYR A 126 10.21 3.36 -8.83
C TYR A 126 9.56 2.09 -9.38
N ALA A 127 8.22 2.01 -9.30
CA ALA A 127 7.44 0.94 -9.90
C ALA A 127 7.52 0.97 -11.44
N SER A 128 7.39 2.16 -12.05
CA SER A 128 7.46 2.34 -13.50
C SER A 128 8.82 1.91 -14.06
N ASP A 129 9.92 2.23 -13.38
CA ASP A 129 11.27 1.82 -13.75
C ASP A 129 11.44 0.27 -13.74
N ARG A 130 10.49 -0.46 -13.11
CA ARG A 130 10.40 -1.93 -13.04
C ARG A 130 9.27 -2.51 -13.87
N PHE A 131 8.64 -1.70 -14.73
CA PHE A 131 7.49 -2.09 -15.55
C PHE A 131 6.27 -2.55 -14.72
N ILE A 132 6.12 -1.99 -13.51
CA ILE A 132 4.98 -2.26 -12.61
C ILE A 132 4.05 -1.06 -12.65
N THR A 133 2.77 -1.30 -12.96
CA THR A 133 1.72 -0.28 -12.86
C THR A 133 1.19 -0.26 -11.44
N VAL A 134 1.15 0.90 -10.80
CA VAL A 134 0.50 1.12 -9.50
C VAL A 134 -0.98 1.36 -9.72
N ILE A 135 -1.81 0.61 -9.03
CA ILE A 135 -3.28 0.75 -9.00
C ILE A 135 -3.64 1.17 -7.56
N PRO A 136 -3.91 2.45 -7.31
CA PRO A 136 -4.30 2.91 -5.98
C PRO A 136 -5.75 2.50 -5.69
N GLU A 137 -6.00 2.06 -4.46
CA GLU A 137 -7.34 1.82 -3.94
C GLU A 137 -7.65 2.85 -2.85
N ILE A 138 -8.78 3.53 -3.03
CA ILE A 138 -9.34 4.51 -2.10
C ILE A 138 -10.77 4.08 -1.80
N GLU A 139 -11.05 3.72 -0.56
CA GLU A 139 -12.33 3.20 -0.12
C GLU A 139 -13.37 4.30 0.11
N MET A 140 -14.53 4.10 -0.52
CA MET A 140 -15.70 4.97 -0.36
C MET A 140 -16.92 4.35 -1.05
N PRO A 141 -18.10 4.32 -0.46
CA PRO A 141 -18.48 4.79 0.89
C PRO A 141 -18.18 3.80 2.01
N GLY A 142 -17.90 2.53 1.71
CA GLY A 142 -17.47 1.52 2.68
C GLY A 142 -16.04 1.75 3.15
N HIS A 143 -15.65 1.13 4.27
CA HIS A 143 -14.31 1.22 4.84
C HIS A 143 -13.78 2.65 4.99
N ALA A 144 -14.66 3.60 5.33
CA ALA A 144 -14.40 5.03 5.30
C ALA A 144 -14.31 5.68 6.70
N SER A 145 -14.24 4.88 7.77
CA SER A 145 -14.26 5.41 9.15
C SER A 145 -13.16 6.43 9.42
N ALA A 146 -11.96 6.24 8.86
CA ALA A 146 -10.87 7.21 8.99
C ALA A 146 -11.20 8.55 8.30
N ALA A 147 -11.85 8.52 7.13
CA ALA A 147 -12.30 9.72 6.42
C ALA A 147 -13.44 10.42 7.17
N LEU A 148 -14.42 9.66 7.67
CA LEU A 148 -15.56 10.19 8.43
C LEU A 148 -15.12 10.77 9.77
N ALA A 149 -14.14 10.18 10.44
CA ALA A 149 -13.54 10.78 11.65
C ALA A 149 -12.85 12.11 11.35
N SER A 150 -12.25 12.25 10.16
CA SER A 150 -11.58 13.47 9.72
C SER A 150 -12.54 14.56 9.26
N TYR A 151 -13.63 14.17 8.63
CA TYR A 151 -14.65 15.04 8.05
C TYR A 151 -16.05 14.47 8.33
N PRO A 152 -16.60 14.69 9.56
CA PRO A 152 -17.90 14.15 9.98
C PRO A 152 -19.06 14.56 9.09
N GLU A 153 -18.96 15.71 8.41
CA GLU A 153 -19.95 16.19 7.43
C GLU A 153 -20.16 15.28 6.22
N LEU A 154 -19.25 14.35 5.97
CA LEU A 154 -19.42 13.33 4.92
C LEU A 154 -20.37 12.20 5.34
N SER A 155 -20.72 12.12 6.62
CA SER A 155 -21.66 11.13 7.13
C SER A 155 -23.09 11.66 7.07
N LEU A 156 -24.01 10.85 6.53
CA LEU A 156 -25.44 11.14 6.56
C LEU A 156 -26.04 11.02 7.97
N SER A 157 -25.38 10.26 8.86
CA SER A 157 -25.78 10.08 10.24
C SER A 157 -24.61 9.45 11.02
N LEU A 158 -24.38 9.91 12.24
CA LEU A 158 -23.41 9.32 13.16
C LEU A 158 -23.72 7.85 13.52
N ILE A 159 -24.94 7.40 13.27
CA ILE A 159 -25.40 6.02 13.56
C ILE A 159 -24.89 5.03 12.50
N HIS A 160 -24.60 5.49 11.28
CA HIS A 160 -24.21 4.62 10.15
C HIS A 160 -22.69 4.43 10.04
N ILE A 161 -21.88 5.01 10.94
CA ILE A 161 -20.42 4.85 10.96
C ILE A 161 -20.00 3.39 11.30
N SER A 162 -20.91 2.58 11.78
CA SER A 162 -20.63 1.23 12.29
C SER A 162 -21.38 0.11 11.60
N GLU A 163 -22.00 0.31 10.44
CA GLU A 163 -22.57 -0.83 9.74
C GLU A 163 -21.45 -1.72 9.21
N PRO A 164 -21.29 -2.96 9.72
CA PRO A 164 -20.41 -3.91 9.08
C PRO A 164 -21.00 -4.20 7.72
N THR A 165 -20.26 -3.89 6.67
CA THR A 165 -20.57 -4.39 5.33
C THR A 165 -20.66 -5.92 5.41
N ARG A 166 -21.85 -6.43 5.15
CA ARG A 166 -22.11 -7.86 4.97
C ARG A 166 -21.47 -8.35 3.69
#